data_4e625f61fcd99888a2e33902d0b7fe39
#
_entry.id   4e625f61fcd99888a2e33902d0b7fe39
#
_cell.length_a   1.000
_cell.length_b   1.000
_cell.length_c   1.000
_cell.angle_alpha   90.00
_cell.angle_beta   90.00
_cell.angle_gamma   90.00
#
_symmetry.space_group_name_H-M   'P 1'
#
loop_
_entity.id
_entity.type
_entity.pdbx_description
1 polymer ?
#
loop_
_entity_poly.entity_id
_entity_poly.type
_entity_poly.pdbx_seq_one_letter_code
_entity_poly.pdbx_strand_id
1 'polypeptide(L)'
;MKLNKRTVLSFFLIAMFLGSTLISLGDMFWGGNKNMDTIVVLVTSMGNIEIALAMKEAPVTTENFLGYVEDDFYVDTVFHRVMQGFMIQGGGFTPDGTQKTTESPIGLEADNGLKNKRGTIAMARTSDPDSATSQFFINLVDNAFLDKSPGNDGYTVFGEVVEGLDVVDAIGGVKTATKGLFEDWPEEDIVILGVYVKK
;
A
#
# COMPACT_ATOMS: atom_id res chain seq x y z
N MET A 1 62.66 9.87 27.25
CA MET A 1 61.59 10.88 27.19
C MET A 1 60.27 10.16 27.57
N LYS A 2 59.78 10.35 28.80
CA LYS A 2 58.60 9.67 29.32
C LYS A 2 57.34 10.42 28.86
N LEU A 3 56.51 9.80 28.07
CA LEU A 3 55.21 10.39 27.68
C LEU A 3 54.26 10.37 28.89
N ASN A 4 53.68 11.51 29.12
CA ASN A 4 52.83 11.79 30.27
C ASN A 4 51.42 11.17 30.05
N LYS A 5 50.97 10.37 31.02
CA LYS A 5 49.71 9.64 31.01
C LYS A 5 48.44 10.50 30.84
N ARG A 6 48.55 11.81 30.91
CA ARG A 6 47.44 12.73 30.76
C ARG A 6 47.10 13.04 29.30
N THR A 7 48.00 12.81 28.34
CA THR A 7 47.79 13.11 26.91
C THR A 7 47.08 11.96 26.17
N VAL A 8 47.07 10.74 26.74
CA VAL A 8 46.43 9.57 26.14
C VAL A 8 44.92 9.53 26.44
N LEU A 9 44.46 10.22 27.50
CA LEU A 9 43.04 10.21 27.88
C LEU A 9 42.19 11.23 27.09
N SER A 10 42.82 12.21 26.46
CA SER A 10 42.10 13.21 25.61
C SER A 10 41.82 12.73 24.20
N PHE A 11 42.49 11.70 23.68
CA PHE A 11 42.24 11.16 22.35
C PHE A 11 41.17 10.09 22.29
N PHE A 12 40.81 9.50 23.45
CA PHE A 12 39.75 8.46 23.54
C PHE A 12 38.33 9.04 23.72
N LEU A 13 38.18 10.33 24.03
CA LEU A 13 36.89 10.97 24.26
C LEU A 13 36.32 11.70 23.02
N ILE A 14 37.09 11.82 21.94
CA ILE A 14 36.62 12.46 20.67
C ILE A 14 36.17 11.43 19.62
N ALA A 15 36.48 10.14 19.81
CA ALA A 15 36.05 9.09 18.88
C ALA A 15 34.65 8.51 19.17
N MET A 16 33.94 8.98 20.19
CA MET A 16 32.64 8.44 20.62
C MET A 16 31.43 9.31 20.24
N PHE A 17 31.61 10.34 19.44
CA PHE A 17 30.50 11.26 19.03
C PHE A 17 30.36 11.43 17.51
N LEU A 18 30.87 10.50 16.70
CA LEU A 18 30.61 10.44 15.25
C LEU A 18 29.96 9.12 14.85
N GLY A 19 29.06 8.62 15.70
CA GLY A 19 27.98 7.70 15.32
C GLY A 19 26.81 8.55 14.82
N SER A 20 26.98 9.24 13.71
CA SER A 20 25.91 9.98 13.07
C SER A 20 24.84 8.98 12.58
N THR A 21 23.70 9.02 13.22
CA THR A 21 22.42 8.54 12.72
C THR A 21 22.26 8.96 11.26
N LEU A 22 22.49 8.04 10.33
CA LEU A 22 21.94 8.12 8.99
C LEU A 22 20.42 7.93 9.15
N ILE A 23 19.72 9.03 9.43
CA ILE A 23 18.27 9.09 9.30
C ILE A 23 18.01 8.97 7.81
N SER A 24 17.47 7.82 7.36
CA SER A 24 17.06 7.64 5.99
C SER A 24 15.96 8.65 5.67
N LEU A 25 15.97 9.21 4.45
CA LEU A 25 14.92 10.13 3.98
C LEU A 25 13.51 9.52 4.08
N GLY A 26 13.39 8.19 4.21
CA GLY A 26 12.14 7.46 4.43
C GLY A 26 11.49 7.73 5.80
N ASP A 27 12.29 8.03 6.84
CA ASP A 27 11.77 8.24 8.20
C ASP A 27 11.11 9.63 8.40
N MET A 28 11.19 10.49 7.40
CA MET A 28 10.68 11.87 7.47
C MET A 28 9.19 12.00 7.13
N PHE A 29 8.57 10.95 6.53
CA PHE A 29 7.19 10.98 6.05
C PHE A 29 6.20 10.27 6.97
N TRP A 30 6.65 9.34 7.82
CA TRP A 30 5.83 8.64 8.79
C TRP A 30 6.43 8.84 10.18
N GLY A 31 5.80 9.66 11.01
CA GLY A 31 6.23 9.90 12.39
C GLY A 31 6.01 8.65 13.26
N GLY A 32 7.08 7.87 13.51
CA GLY A 32 7.14 6.89 14.59
C GLY A 32 7.10 5.42 14.14
N ASN A 33 8.20 4.74 14.44
CA ASN A 33 8.41 3.28 14.57
C ASN A 33 7.74 2.37 13.53
N LYS A 34 8.41 2.21 12.36
CA LYS A 34 8.01 1.26 11.31
C LYS A 34 8.22 -0.18 11.75
N ASN A 35 7.14 -0.86 12.18
CA ASN A 35 7.02 -2.30 12.03
C ASN A 35 6.16 -2.58 10.78
N MET A 36 6.65 -2.20 9.60
CA MET A 36 6.15 -2.66 8.31
C MET A 36 7.13 -3.71 7.81
N ASP A 37 7.11 -4.89 8.45
CA ASP A 37 8.08 -5.95 8.15
C ASP A 37 7.62 -6.86 6.99
N THR A 38 6.36 -6.75 6.56
CA THR A 38 5.79 -7.59 5.50
C THR A 38 5.58 -6.78 4.22
N ILE A 39 6.34 -7.11 3.18
CA ILE A 39 6.20 -6.51 1.85
C ILE A 39 5.54 -7.51 0.91
N VAL A 40 4.46 -7.09 0.26
CA VAL A 40 3.80 -7.83 -0.82
C VAL A 40 4.18 -7.23 -2.16
N VAL A 41 4.51 -8.08 -3.13
CA VAL A 41 4.80 -7.69 -4.51
C VAL A 41 3.62 -8.07 -5.40
N LEU A 42 3.01 -7.08 -6.06
CA LEU A 42 2.08 -7.29 -7.17
C LEU A 42 2.88 -7.22 -8.47
N VAL A 43 2.97 -8.34 -9.19
CA VAL A 43 3.55 -8.40 -10.53
C VAL A 43 2.45 -8.08 -11.53
N THR A 44 2.49 -6.90 -12.14
CA THR A 44 1.47 -6.49 -13.11
C THR A 44 2.00 -6.53 -14.53
N SER A 45 1.10 -6.48 -15.51
CA SER A 45 1.46 -6.37 -16.93
C SER A 45 2.21 -5.07 -17.27
N MET A 46 2.24 -4.09 -16.34
CA MET A 46 2.95 -2.80 -16.51
C MET A 46 4.19 -2.67 -15.63
N GLY A 47 4.50 -3.65 -14.77
CA GLY A 47 5.63 -3.66 -13.85
C GLY A 47 5.25 -4.11 -12.44
N ASN A 48 6.22 -4.12 -11.55
CA ASN A 48 6.03 -4.55 -10.17
C ASN A 48 5.66 -3.38 -9.28
N ILE A 49 4.77 -3.64 -8.31
CA ILE A 49 4.40 -2.71 -7.24
C ILE A 49 4.68 -3.41 -5.92
N GLU A 50 5.57 -2.85 -5.10
CA GLU A 50 5.88 -3.37 -3.78
C GLU A 50 5.13 -2.57 -2.72
N ILE A 51 4.42 -3.28 -1.85
CA ILE A 51 3.53 -2.69 -0.84
C ILE A 51 3.99 -3.15 0.54
N ALA A 52 4.38 -2.22 1.39
CA ALA A 52 4.62 -2.48 2.80
C ALA A 52 3.28 -2.44 3.56
N LEU A 53 2.96 -3.52 4.27
CA LEU A 53 1.70 -3.67 4.98
C LEU A 53 1.76 -3.07 6.39
N ALA A 54 0.71 -2.39 6.81
CA ALA A 54 0.55 -1.82 8.14
C ALA A 54 -0.07 -2.84 9.10
N MET A 55 0.67 -3.95 9.34
CA MET A 55 0.19 -5.11 10.12
C MET A 55 -0.32 -4.76 11.52
N LYS A 56 0.22 -3.71 12.12
CA LYS A 56 -0.11 -3.29 13.48
C LYS A 56 -1.32 -2.37 13.52
N GLU A 57 -1.43 -1.48 12.55
CA GLU A 57 -2.49 -0.47 12.45
C GLU A 57 -3.79 -1.02 11.85
N ALA A 58 -3.68 -2.04 10.97
CA ALA A 58 -4.82 -2.67 10.30
C ALA A 58 -4.69 -4.20 10.30
N PRO A 59 -4.65 -4.86 11.48
CA PRO A 59 -4.35 -6.30 11.58
C PRO A 59 -5.37 -7.19 10.85
N VAL A 60 -6.66 -6.93 10.96
CA VAL A 60 -7.70 -7.73 10.29
C VAL A 60 -7.63 -7.56 8.78
N THR A 61 -7.45 -6.33 8.32
CA THR A 61 -7.37 -6.01 6.90
C THR A 61 -6.12 -6.59 6.25
N THR A 62 -4.97 -6.49 6.93
CA THR A 62 -3.71 -7.05 6.41
C THR A 62 -3.71 -8.57 6.41
N GLU A 63 -4.29 -9.23 7.42
CA GLU A 63 -4.46 -10.68 7.47
C GLU A 63 -5.37 -11.17 6.32
N ASN A 64 -6.50 -10.50 6.10
CA ASN A 64 -7.41 -10.79 4.99
C ASN A 64 -6.71 -10.64 3.62
N PHE A 65 -5.97 -9.53 3.42
CA PHE A 65 -5.22 -9.31 2.18
C PHE A 65 -4.14 -10.38 1.97
N LEU A 66 -3.40 -10.75 3.01
CA LEU A 66 -2.38 -11.81 2.96
C LEU A 66 -3.00 -13.18 2.65
N GLY A 67 -4.17 -13.51 3.20
CA GLY A 67 -4.88 -14.74 2.85
C GLY A 67 -5.17 -14.83 1.35
N TYR A 68 -5.66 -13.75 0.74
CA TYR A 68 -5.85 -13.71 -0.72
C TYR A 68 -4.52 -13.77 -1.50
N VAL A 69 -3.41 -13.24 -0.95
CA VAL A 69 -2.07 -13.34 -1.55
C VAL A 69 -1.58 -14.80 -1.51
N GLU A 70 -1.72 -15.48 -0.38
CA GLU A 70 -1.30 -16.88 -0.18
C GLU A 70 -2.08 -17.86 -1.06
N ASP A 71 -3.35 -17.55 -1.35
CA ASP A 71 -4.24 -18.35 -2.20
C ASP A 71 -4.11 -17.99 -3.70
N ASP A 72 -3.13 -17.18 -4.11
CA ASP A 72 -2.98 -16.67 -5.49
C ASP A 72 -4.26 -16.02 -6.04
N PHE A 73 -5.18 -15.58 -5.16
CA PHE A 73 -6.48 -15.06 -5.57
C PHE A 73 -6.37 -13.88 -6.54
N TYR A 74 -5.39 -13.00 -6.34
CA TYR A 74 -5.21 -11.81 -7.17
C TYR A 74 -4.65 -12.12 -8.57
N VAL A 75 -4.07 -13.30 -8.79
CA VAL A 75 -3.59 -13.71 -10.12
C VAL A 75 -4.76 -13.74 -11.10
N ASP A 76 -4.52 -13.22 -12.30
CA ASP A 76 -5.52 -13.03 -13.36
C ASP A 76 -6.66 -12.05 -13.01
N THR A 77 -6.54 -11.27 -11.94
CA THR A 77 -7.42 -10.10 -11.75
C THR A 77 -6.85 -8.86 -12.42
N VAL A 78 -7.71 -7.86 -12.65
CA VAL A 78 -7.35 -6.61 -13.32
C VAL A 78 -7.57 -5.39 -12.43
N PHE A 79 -6.89 -4.29 -12.77
CA PHE A 79 -7.31 -2.97 -12.34
C PHE A 79 -8.52 -2.55 -13.19
N HIS A 80 -9.71 -2.83 -12.69
CA HIS A 80 -10.98 -2.66 -13.42
C HIS A 80 -11.56 -1.25 -13.36
N ARG A 81 -10.96 -0.36 -12.54
CA ARG A 81 -11.36 1.03 -12.42
C ARG A 81 -10.13 1.90 -12.20
N VAL A 82 -9.86 2.78 -13.16
CA VAL A 82 -8.74 3.71 -13.14
C VAL A 82 -9.26 5.13 -13.35
N MET A 83 -9.10 5.97 -12.33
CA MET A 83 -9.51 7.37 -12.37
C MET A 83 -8.29 8.27 -12.20
N GLN A 84 -7.85 8.89 -13.30
CA GLN A 84 -6.70 9.79 -13.29
C GLN A 84 -6.88 10.91 -12.25
N GLY A 85 -5.84 11.18 -11.45
CA GLY A 85 -5.87 12.19 -10.39
C GLY A 85 -6.72 11.79 -9.18
N PHE A 86 -7.10 10.50 -9.05
CA PHE A 86 -7.83 9.99 -7.90
C PHE A 86 -7.21 8.67 -7.40
N MET A 87 -7.51 7.54 -8.03
CA MET A 87 -7.05 6.22 -7.58
C MET A 87 -7.06 5.18 -8.71
N ILE A 88 -6.39 4.05 -8.49
CA ILE A 88 -6.52 2.83 -9.29
C ILE A 88 -7.09 1.72 -8.40
N GLN A 89 -8.14 1.01 -8.86
CA GLN A 89 -8.84 -0.03 -8.10
C GLN A 89 -8.79 -1.36 -8.83
N GLY A 90 -8.47 -2.43 -8.08
CA GLY A 90 -8.36 -3.79 -8.61
C GLY A 90 -8.71 -4.86 -7.58
N GLY A 91 -8.33 -6.12 -7.88
CA GLY A 91 -8.40 -7.24 -6.96
C GLY A 91 -9.78 -7.90 -6.83
N GLY A 92 -10.67 -7.77 -7.82
CA GLY A 92 -12.01 -8.38 -7.74
C GLY A 92 -12.52 -9.00 -9.02
N PHE A 93 -12.03 -8.57 -10.20
CA PHE A 93 -12.57 -8.97 -11.49
C PHE A 93 -11.48 -9.51 -12.42
N THR A 94 -11.83 -10.51 -13.21
CA THR A 94 -11.01 -11.03 -14.32
C THR A 94 -11.15 -10.13 -15.57
N PRO A 95 -10.27 -10.28 -16.59
CA PRO A 95 -10.32 -9.46 -17.81
C PRO A 95 -11.67 -9.49 -18.55
N ASP A 96 -12.42 -10.56 -18.46
CA ASP A 96 -13.77 -10.68 -19.06
C ASP A 96 -14.87 -9.98 -18.25
N GLY A 97 -14.52 -9.38 -17.09
CA GLY A 97 -15.46 -8.69 -16.20
C GLY A 97 -16.18 -9.62 -15.22
N THR A 98 -15.78 -10.88 -15.13
CA THR A 98 -16.33 -11.81 -14.12
C THR A 98 -15.77 -11.50 -12.74
N GLN A 99 -16.64 -11.35 -11.75
CA GLN A 99 -16.23 -11.18 -10.35
C GLN A 99 -15.79 -12.54 -9.78
N LYS A 100 -14.59 -12.58 -9.16
CA LYS A 100 -14.12 -13.76 -8.43
C LYS A 100 -14.91 -13.93 -7.13
N THR A 101 -15.18 -15.17 -6.74
CA THR A 101 -15.85 -15.49 -5.47
C THR A 101 -14.91 -15.17 -4.32
N THR A 102 -15.38 -14.39 -3.35
CA THR A 102 -14.59 -13.94 -2.21
C THR A 102 -14.97 -14.67 -0.93
N GLU A 103 -14.10 -14.58 0.07
CA GLU A 103 -14.41 -14.94 1.45
C GLU A 103 -15.42 -13.95 2.07
N SER A 104 -15.81 -14.22 3.33
CA SER A 104 -16.71 -13.35 4.09
C SER A 104 -16.14 -11.94 4.24
N PRO A 105 -17.01 -10.92 4.28
CA PRO A 105 -16.57 -9.56 4.54
C PRO A 105 -15.89 -9.38 5.89
N ILE A 106 -15.03 -8.36 6.00
CA ILE A 106 -14.31 -7.98 7.21
C ILE A 106 -14.83 -6.66 7.79
N GLY A 107 -14.64 -6.48 9.10
CA GLY A 107 -14.96 -5.24 9.79
C GLY A 107 -14.04 -4.07 9.39
N LEU A 108 -14.58 -2.85 9.45
CA LEU A 108 -13.88 -1.63 9.11
C LEU A 108 -12.81 -1.27 10.15
N GLU A 109 -11.58 -1.01 9.71
CA GLU A 109 -10.48 -0.52 10.54
C GLU A 109 -10.03 0.91 10.16
N ALA A 110 -10.92 1.75 9.63
CA ALA A 110 -10.56 3.10 9.16
C ALA A 110 -10.22 4.09 10.29
N ASP A 111 -10.46 3.74 11.56
CA ASP A 111 -10.07 4.53 12.75
C ASP A 111 -8.67 4.13 13.27
N ASN A 112 -7.76 3.81 12.36
CA ASN A 112 -6.41 3.32 12.67
C ASN A 112 -5.32 4.40 12.63
N GLY A 113 -5.71 5.67 12.39
CA GLY A 113 -4.81 6.82 12.31
C GLY A 113 -4.12 7.01 10.97
N LEU A 114 -4.17 6.03 10.07
CA LEU A 114 -3.62 6.13 8.71
C LEU A 114 -4.53 6.99 7.82
N LYS A 115 -3.95 7.58 6.78
CA LYS A 115 -4.62 8.52 5.89
C LYS A 115 -4.51 8.09 4.44
N ASN A 116 -5.56 8.37 3.66
CA ASN A 116 -5.60 8.13 2.22
C ASN A 116 -4.72 9.15 1.47
N LYS A 117 -3.40 9.01 1.64
CA LYS A 117 -2.40 9.82 0.94
C LYS A 117 -1.96 9.16 -0.35
N ARG A 118 -1.35 9.93 -1.25
CA ARG A 118 -0.74 9.40 -2.47
C ARG A 118 0.19 8.23 -2.15
N GLY A 119 0.03 7.12 -2.87
CA GLY A 119 0.81 5.90 -2.70
C GLY A 119 0.31 4.94 -1.62
N THR A 120 -0.69 5.32 -0.80
CA THR A 120 -1.29 4.37 0.15
C THR A 120 -2.27 3.43 -0.54
N ILE A 121 -2.35 2.18 -0.03
CA ILE A 121 -3.35 1.19 -0.42
C ILE A 121 -4.45 1.12 0.64
N ALA A 122 -5.71 1.08 0.18
CA ALA A 122 -6.87 0.98 1.04
C ALA A 122 -7.90 -0.02 0.50
N MET A 123 -8.75 -0.57 1.40
CA MET A 123 -9.80 -1.52 1.02
C MET A 123 -10.99 -0.81 0.38
N ALA A 124 -11.41 -1.32 -0.77
CA ALA A 124 -12.68 -0.93 -1.37
C ALA A 124 -13.85 -1.63 -0.65
N ARG A 125 -14.99 -0.96 -0.58
CA ARG A 125 -16.20 -1.45 0.07
C ARG A 125 -17.46 -0.87 -0.59
N THR A 126 -18.62 -1.40 -0.26
CA THR A 126 -19.91 -0.83 -0.61
C THR A 126 -20.27 0.33 0.35
N SER A 127 -21.53 0.76 0.37
CA SER A 127 -22.04 1.73 1.37
C SER A 127 -22.04 1.17 2.79
N ASP A 128 -22.05 -0.16 2.95
CA ASP A 128 -21.89 -0.81 4.24
C ASP A 128 -20.43 -0.77 4.69
N PRO A 129 -20.11 -0.19 5.86
CA PRO A 129 -18.73 -0.11 6.36
C PRO A 129 -18.03 -1.45 6.49
N ASP A 130 -18.77 -2.51 6.85
CA ASP A 130 -18.24 -3.85 7.11
C ASP A 130 -18.40 -4.80 5.90
N SER A 131 -18.35 -4.26 4.67
CA SER A 131 -18.55 -5.03 3.44
C SER A 131 -17.29 -5.27 2.62
N ALA A 132 -16.11 -4.88 3.10
CA ALA A 132 -14.85 -5.09 2.40
C ALA A 132 -14.51 -6.58 2.30
N THR A 133 -14.04 -7.02 1.12
CA THR A 133 -13.61 -8.41 0.88
C THR A 133 -12.20 -8.44 0.28
N SER A 134 -12.06 -8.55 -1.05
CA SER A 134 -10.76 -8.66 -1.75
C SER A 134 -10.33 -7.37 -2.44
N GLN A 135 -11.27 -6.51 -2.86
CA GLN A 135 -10.95 -5.36 -3.68
C GLN A 135 -10.21 -4.28 -2.90
N PHE A 136 -9.20 -3.71 -3.52
CA PHE A 136 -8.39 -2.62 -2.98
C PHE A 136 -8.24 -1.48 -3.99
N PHE A 137 -7.80 -0.32 -3.52
CA PHE A 137 -7.37 0.77 -4.39
C PHE A 137 -6.06 1.38 -3.89
N ILE A 138 -5.29 1.94 -4.84
CA ILE A 138 -4.06 2.69 -4.55
C ILE A 138 -4.33 4.16 -4.90
N ASN A 139 -4.05 5.04 -3.95
CA ASN A 139 -4.28 6.47 -4.08
C ASN A 139 -3.23 7.12 -5.02
N LEU A 140 -3.67 7.82 -6.07
CA LEU A 140 -2.79 8.58 -6.97
C LEU A 140 -2.46 9.97 -6.43
N VAL A 141 -3.29 10.49 -5.54
CA VAL A 141 -3.16 11.79 -4.88
C VAL A 141 -3.61 11.68 -3.41
N ASP A 142 -3.46 12.74 -2.65
CA ASP A 142 -4.00 12.83 -1.30
C ASP A 142 -5.53 12.96 -1.36
N ASN A 143 -6.26 11.95 -0.88
CA ASN A 143 -7.70 11.84 -0.90
C ASN A 143 -8.30 11.97 0.50
N ALA A 144 -8.08 13.10 1.17
CA ALA A 144 -8.50 13.32 2.56
C ALA A 144 -10.01 13.13 2.81
N PHE A 145 -10.86 13.23 1.77
CA PHE A 145 -12.29 12.97 1.87
C PHE A 145 -12.64 11.47 2.03
N LEU A 146 -11.68 10.57 1.79
CA LEU A 146 -11.79 9.13 2.06
C LEU A 146 -11.38 8.76 3.50
N ASP A 147 -10.86 9.71 4.26
CA ASP A 147 -10.47 9.46 5.65
C ASP A 147 -11.69 9.40 6.58
N LYS A 148 -11.55 8.62 7.66
CA LYS A 148 -12.51 8.62 8.75
C LYS A 148 -12.64 10.02 9.35
N SER A 149 -13.89 10.49 9.46
CA SER A 149 -14.23 11.79 10.06
C SER A 149 -15.67 11.78 10.60
N PRO A 150 -16.11 12.76 11.39
CA PRO A 150 -17.49 12.83 11.83
C PRO A 150 -18.48 12.77 10.66
N GLY A 151 -19.33 11.72 10.64
CA GLY A 151 -20.31 11.49 9.57
C GLY A 151 -19.76 10.81 8.30
N ASN A 152 -18.50 10.40 8.29
CA ASN A 152 -17.86 9.62 7.23
C ASN A 152 -17.10 8.44 7.83
N ASP A 153 -17.51 7.22 7.52
CA ASP A 153 -16.86 6.00 8.02
C ASP A 153 -15.45 5.81 7.47
N GLY A 154 -15.13 6.41 6.34
CA GLY A 154 -13.83 6.34 5.70
C GLY A 154 -13.54 5.00 5.04
N TYR A 155 -12.30 4.85 4.58
CA TYR A 155 -11.76 3.64 3.97
C TYR A 155 -10.49 3.22 4.71
N THR A 156 -10.35 1.93 5.01
CA THR A 156 -9.21 1.40 5.75
C THR A 156 -7.96 1.43 4.92
N VAL A 157 -7.05 2.35 5.23
CA VAL A 157 -5.66 2.29 4.74
C VAL A 157 -4.94 1.18 5.49
N PHE A 158 -4.27 0.27 4.77
CA PHE A 158 -3.60 -0.89 5.35
C PHE A 158 -2.16 -1.10 4.86
N GLY A 159 -1.61 -0.15 4.08
CA GLY A 159 -0.23 -0.19 3.61
C GLY A 159 0.12 0.99 2.72
N GLU A 160 1.34 0.98 2.22
CA GLU A 160 1.87 1.97 1.28
C GLU A 160 2.77 1.34 0.23
N VAL A 161 2.80 1.90 -0.96
CA VAL A 161 3.72 1.55 -2.04
C VAL A 161 5.12 2.05 -1.67
N VAL A 162 6.07 1.13 -1.52
CA VAL A 162 7.47 1.44 -1.18
C VAL A 162 8.39 1.38 -2.40
N GLU A 163 7.97 0.66 -3.46
CA GLU A 163 8.65 0.60 -4.76
C GLU A 163 7.62 0.42 -5.88
N GLY A 164 7.89 0.99 -7.07
CA GLY A 164 6.96 0.92 -8.22
C GLY A 164 5.87 1.98 -8.22
N LEU A 165 6.07 3.12 -7.54
CA LEU A 165 5.12 4.24 -7.59
C LEU A 165 5.02 4.86 -8.99
N ASP A 166 6.05 4.77 -9.80
CA ASP A 166 6.07 5.13 -11.22
C ASP A 166 5.19 4.18 -12.06
N VAL A 167 5.14 2.88 -11.69
CA VAL A 167 4.20 1.92 -12.29
C VAL A 167 2.76 2.27 -11.93
N VAL A 168 2.49 2.63 -10.67
CA VAL A 168 1.17 3.10 -10.22
C VAL A 168 0.74 4.35 -11.00
N ASP A 169 1.64 5.32 -11.20
CA ASP A 169 1.36 6.51 -12.00
C ASP A 169 1.11 6.18 -13.47
N ALA A 170 1.90 5.26 -14.06
CA ALA A 170 1.71 4.81 -15.42
C ALA A 170 0.32 4.14 -15.60
N ILE A 171 -0.10 3.31 -14.65
CA ILE A 171 -1.45 2.73 -14.61
C ILE A 171 -2.50 3.84 -14.51
N GLY A 172 -2.28 4.81 -13.61
CA GLY A 172 -3.19 5.95 -13.40
C GLY A 172 -3.34 6.87 -14.62
N GLY A 173 -2.42 6.81 -15.58
CA GLY A 173 -2.40 7.61 -16.80
C GLY A 173 -2.98 6.93 -18.04
N VAL A 174 -3.43 5.66 -17.96
CA VAL A 174 -3.96 4.95 -19.14
C VAL A 174 -5.32 5.50 -19.57
N LYS A 175 -5.67 5.26 -20.82
CA LYS A 175 -7.01 5.56 -21.33
C LYS A 175 -8.01 4.56 -20.79
N THR A 176 -9.17 5.05 -20.43
CA THR A 176 -10.30 4.26 -19.93
C THR A 176 -11.54 4.43 -20.82
N ALA A 177 -12.39 3.42 -20.80
CA ALA A 177 -13.66 3.39 -21.52
C ALA A 177 -14.71 2.63 -20.69
N THR A 178 -15.97 2.73 -21.12
CA THR A 178 -17.04 1.92 -20.55
C THR A 178 -16.95 0.47 -21.04
N LYS A 179 -16.93 -0.48 -20.12
CA LYS A 179 -16.98 -1.93 -20.37
C LYS A 179 -18.13 -2.55 -19.59
N GLY A 180 -19.24 -2.82 -20.27
CA GLY A 180 -20.46 -3.31 -19.61
C GLY A 180 -21.04 -2.31 -18.61
N LEU A 181 -20.97 -2.60 -17.32
CA LEU A 181 -21.42 -1.75 -16.22
C LEU A 181 -20.30 -0.88 -15.60
N PHE A 182 -19.06 -1.03 -16.07
CA PHE A 182 -17.89 -0.32 -15.54
C PHE A 182 -17.60 0.92 -16.42
N GLU A 183 -17.51 2.10 -15.82
CA GLU A 183 -17.32 3.36 -16.55
C GLU A 183 -15.83 3.68 -16.83
N ASP A 184 -14.94 3.37 -15.90
CA ASP A 184 -13.51 3.76 -15.91
C ASP A 184 -12.59 2.55 -16.10
N TRP A 185 -12.99 1.58 -16.93
CA TRP A 185 -12.18 0.39 -17.22
C TRP A 185 -11.09 0.74 -18.23
N PRO A 186 -9.79 0.35 -17.98
CA PRO A 186 -8.72 0.55 -18.96
C PRO A 186 -9.04 -0.04 -20.33
N GLU A 187 -8.78 0.72 -21.43
CA GLU A 187 -8.97 0.19 -22.80
C GLU A 187 -8.15 -1.07 -23.06
N GLU A 188 -6.96 -1.15 -22.47
CA GLU A 188 -6.12 -2.36 -22.44
C GLU A 188 -6.09 -2.89 -21.01
N ASP A 189 -6.49 -4.15 -20.81
CA ASP A 189 -6.56 -4.74 -19.49
C ASP A 189 -5.20 -4.75 -18.78
N ILE A 190 -5.15 -4.21 -17.56
CA ILE A 190 -3.95 -4.23 -16.72
C ILE A 190 -4.10 -5.37 -15.74
N VAL A 191 -3.39 -6.46 -16.02
CA VAL A 191 -3.54 -7.74 -15.32
C VAL A 191 -2.51 -7.88 -14.21
N ILE A 192 -2.92 -8.40 -13.07
CA ILE A 192 -2.04 -8.90 -12.01
C ILE A 192 -1.61 -10.31 -12.41
N LEU A 193 -0.35 -10.46 -12.81
CA LEU A 193 0.23 -11.70 -13.33
C LEU A 193 0.75 -12.62 -12.22
N GLY A 194 0.99 -12.06 -11.04
CA GLY A 194 1.51 -12.78 -9.89
C GLY A 194 1.46 -11.93 -8.64
N VAL A 195 1.43 -12.58 -7.48
CA VAL A 195 1.47 -11.91 -6.18
C VAL A 195 2.26 -12.78 -5.20
N TYR A 196 3.10 -12.18 -4.36
CA TYR A 196 3.84 -12.92 -3.33
C TYR A 196 4.34 -12.02 -2.21
N VAL A 197 4.61 -12.63 -1.07
CA VAL A 197 5.28 -11.97 0.05
C VAL A 197 6.80 -11.97 -0.21
N LYS A 198 7.42 -10.79 -0.20
CA LYS A 198 8.86 -10.61 -0.38
C LYS A 198 9.60 -11.18 0.85
N LYS A 199 10.58 -12.04 0.61
CA LYS A 199 11.43 -12.67 1.64
C LYS A 199 12.68 -11.86 1.89
#